data_d7323dab237fe216208f652f923690f5
#
_entry.id   d7323dab237fe216208f652f923690f5
#
_cell.length_a   1.000
_cell.length_b   1.000
_cell.length_c   1.000
_cell.angle_alpha   90.00
_cell.angle_beta   90.00
_cell.angle_gamma   90.00
#
_symmetry.space_group_name_H-M   'P 1'
#
loop_
_entity.id
_entity.type
_entity.pdbx_description
1 polymer ?
#
loop_
_entity_poly.entity_id
_entity_poly.type
_entity_poly.pdbx_seq_one_letter_code
_entity_poly.pdbx_strand_id
1 'polypeptide(L)'
;MKLKYYIQTGVVALAAATVGVSCTDTWDDHYSVNGTVPGATLWENMQLDESIRPFVRVLDSCGYKDILNANQVFTVWAPEITDAEAQEWIDTYKREKSQGIIDDDNSTLNQFIKNHIAMYNQQVSSLTKDETVKMMNGKRLTLTGSMLNGEVNMVGNGVPSSNGMLYKVDGPATFFPNIWERLRMD
;
A
#
# COMPACT_ATOMS: atom_id res chain seq x y z
N MET A 1 -46.80 -1.64 61.30
CA MET A 1 -47.05 -1.20 59.95
C MET A 1 -45.82 -0.40 59.43
N LYS A 2 -44.59 -0.95 59.48
CA LYS A 2 -43.35 -0.27 59.01
C LYS A 2 -42.30 -1.21 58.36
N LEU A 3 -42.70 -2.46 58.00
CA LEU A 3 -41.76 -3.46 57.50
C LEU A 3 -41.88 -3.72 55.97
N LYS A 4 -42.84 -3.09 55.31
CA LYS A 4 -43.08 -3.30 53.87
C LYS A 4 -42.31 -2.33 52.90
N TYR A 5 -41.70 -1.28 53.45
CA TYR A 5 -41.01 -0.27 52.67
C TYR A 5 -39.55 -0.55 52.43
N TYR A 6 -38.91 -1.46 53.12
CA TYR A 6 -37.49 -1.74 53.00
C TYR A 6 -37.15 -2.84 51.96
N ILE A 7 -38.15 -3.54 51.46
CA ILE A 7 -37.94 -4.62 50.47
C ILE A 7 -38.01 -4.10 49.03
N GLN A 8 -38.65 -2.93 48.80
CA GLN A 8 -38.75 -2.37 47.42
C GLN A 8 -37.59 -1.50 46.99
N THR A 9 -36.75 -1.04 47.93
CA THR A 9 -35.57 -0.23 47.60
C THR A 9 -34.30 -1.05 47.37
N GLY A 10 -34.30 -2.36 47.73
CA GLY A 10 -33.14 -3.23 47.55
C GLY A 10 -33.01 -3.90 46.17
N VAL A 11 -34.09 -3.92 45.35
CA VAL A 11 -34.11 -4.63 44.07
C VAL A 11 -33.76 -3.72 42.89
N VAL A 12 -33.84 -2.40 43.05
CA VAL A 12 -33.54 -1.46 41.98
C VAL A 12 -32.05 -1.12 41.88
N ALA A 13 -31.25 -1.41 42.90
CA ALA A 13 -29.80 -1.11 42.91
C ALA A 13 -28.92 -2.20 42.30
N LEU A 14 -29.47 -3.38 41.93
CA LEU A 14 -28.68 -4.50 41.42
C LEU A 14 -28.78 -4.68 39.88
N ALA A 15 -29.55 -3.87 39.18
CA ALA A 15 -29.76 -3.97 37.74
C ALA A 15 -28.91 -2.99 36.91
N ALA A 16 -28.05 -2.18 37.54
CA ALA A 16 -27.26 -1.16 36.82
C ALA A 16 -25.77 -1.51 36.65
N ALA A 17 -25.35 -2.74 37.00
CA ALA A 17 -23.92 -3.11 36.98
C ALA A 17 -23.51 -4.11 35.88
N THR A 18 -24.36 -4.34 34.85
CA THR A 18 -24.04 -5.32 33.78
C THR A 18 -24.06 -4.77 32.38
N VAL A 19 -23.86 -3.46 32.21
CA VAL A 19 -23.65 -2.86 30.88
C VAL A 19 -22.28 -2.20 30.84
N GLY A 20 -21.23 -2.99 30.84
CA GLY A 20 -19.86 -2.47 30.81
C GLY A 20 -18.83 -3.50 30.39
N VAL A 21 -19.23 -4.59 29.72
CA VAL A 21 -18.30 -5.38 28.90
C VAL A 21 -18.58 -4.98 27.47
N SER A 22 -18.20 -3.75 27.16
CA SER A 22 -17.94 -3.35 25.79
C SER A 22 -16.90 -4.30 25.23
N CYS A 23 -17.19 -4.94 24.11
CA CYS A 23 -16.25 -5.69 23.31
C CYS A 23 -14.97 -4.88 23.22
N THR A 24 -13.92 -5.29 23.90
CA THR A 24 -12.57 -4.90 23.52
C THR A 24 -12.38 -5.53 22.16
N ASP A 25 -12.38 -4.67 21.13
CA ASP A 25 -12.19 -5.09 19.77
C ASP A 25 -10.84 -5.78 19.66
N THR A 26 -10.87 -7.11 19.61
CA THR A 26 -9.74 -7.95 19.22
C THR A 26 -9.44 -7.84 17.72
N TRP A 27 -10.04 -6.88 17.02
CA TRP A 27 -9.76 -6.61 15.62
C TRP A 27 -8.36 -6.04 15.39
N ASP A 28 -7.83 -5.29 16.35
CA ASP A 28 -6.50 -4.70 16.26
C ASP A 28 -5.39 -5.77 16.28
N ASP A 29 -5.60 -6.90 16.96
CA ASP A 29 -4.60 -7.98 17.00
C ASP A 29 -4.51 -8.79 15.69
N HIS A 30 -5.54 -8.77 14.85
CA HIS A 30 -5.52 -9.48 13.57
C HIS A 30 -4.77 -8.73 12.48
N TYR A 31 -4.51 -7.45 12.66
CA TYR A 31 -3.84 -6.57 11.68
C TYR A 31 -2.47 -6.08 12.15
N SER A 32 -2.04 -6.45 13.34
CA SER A 32 -0.69 -6.16 13.83
C SER A 32 0.34 -7.08 13.14
N VAL A 33 0.61 -6.80 11.88
CA VAL A 33 1.79 -7.32 11.20
C VAL A 33 2.95 -6.41 11.60
N ASN A 34 4.07 -7.00 12.01
CA ASN A 34 5.27 -6.34 12.50
C ASN A 34 5.50 -4.95 11.89
N GLY A 35 5.31 -3.90 12.69
CA GLY A 35 5.60 -2.52 12.30
C GLY A 35 4.46 -1.73 11.65
N THR A 36 3.26 -2.32 11.46
CA THR A 36 2.12 -1.56 10.93
C THR A 36 1.40 -0.79 12.02
N VAL A 37 1.02 0.44 11.73
CA VAL A 37 0.16 1.24 12.59
C VAL A 37 -1.28 1.07 12.12
N PRO A 38 -2.19 0.56 12.97
CA PRO A 38 -3.60 0.45 12.61
C PRO A 38 -4.16 1.80 12.15
N GLY A 39 -4.79 1.81 10.98
CA GLY A 39 -5.33 3.05 10.39
C GLY A 39 -4.31 3.93 9.66
N ALA A 40 -3.04 3.55 9.60
CA ALA A 40 -2.04 4.27 8.80
C ALA A 40 -2.33 4.15 7.30
N THR A 41 -2.01 5.19 6.56
CA THR A 41 -2.10 5.21 5.10
C THR A 41 -1.00 4.35 4.46
N LEU A 42 -1.12 4.08 3.16
CA LEU A 42 -0.04 3.44 2.39
C LEU A 42 1.29 4.18 2.53
N TRP A 43 1.24 5.51 2.44
CA TRP A 43 2.45 6.33 2.58
C TRP A 43 3.10 6.18 3.95
N GLU A 44 2.31 6.27 5.02
CA GLU A 44 2.81 6.14 6.39
C GLU A 44 3.41 4.74 6.64
N ASN A 45 2.73 3.67 6.19
CA ASN A 45 3.25 2.31 6.32
C ASN A 45 4.54 2.09 5.52
N MET A 46 4.65 2.65 4.31
CA MET A 46 5.89 2.56 3.53
C MET A 46 7.07 3.26 4.20
N GLN A 47 6.84 4.37 4.91
CA GLN A 47 7.89 5.07 5.63
C GLN A 47 8.47 4.29 6.82
N LEU A 48 7.72 3.33 7.36
CA LEU A 48 8.16 2.50 8.48
C LEU A 48 9.07 1.34 8.04
N ASP A 49 9.08 0.99 6.76
CA ASP A 49 9.86 -0.14 6.24
C ASP A 49 11.18 0.34 5.62
N GLU A 50 12.26 0.02 6.29
CA GLU A 50 13.60 0.44 5.86
C GLU A 50 14.06 -0.24 4.56
N SER A 51 13.57 -1.46 4.28
CA SER A 51 13.99 -2.22 3.09
C SER A 51 13.52 -1.57 1.79
N ILE A 52 12.41 -0.82 1.81
CA ILE A 52 11.86 -0.11 0.66
C ILE A 52 12.09 1.41 0.72
N ARG A 53 12.86 1.90 1.68
CA ARG A 53 13.18 3.34 1.82
C ARG A 53 13.72 3.99 0.54
N PRO A 54 14.60 3.34 -0.25
CA PRO A 54 15.05 3.90 -1.52
C PRO A 54 13.88 4.11 -2.51
N PHE A 55 12.94 3.17 -2.59
CA PHE A 55 11.74 3.32 -3.42
C PHE A 55 10.83 4.45 -2.93
N VAL A 56 10.67 4.61 -1.62
CA VAL A 56 9.91 5.74 -1.03
C VAL A 56 10.51 7.08 -1.43
N ARG A 57 11.84 7.21 -1.47
CA ARG A 57 12.53 8.43 -1.97
C ARG A 57 12.21 8.71 -3.44
N VAL A 58 12.15 7.67 -4.26
CA VAL A 58 11.76 7.78 -5.68
C VAL A 58 10.34 8.31 -5.79
N LEU A 59 9.39 7.73 -5.04
CA LEU A 59 7.99 8.18 -5.00
C LEU A 59 7.85 9.64 -4.57
N ASP A 60 8.57 10.04 -3.51
CA ASP A 60 8.54 11.42 -3.00
C ASP A 60 9.08 12.41 -4.04
N SER A 61 10.16 12.05 -4.74
CA SER A 61 10.77 12.88 -5.80
C SER A 61 9.84 13.15 -6.97
N CYS A 62 8.86 12.28 -7.21
CA CYS A 62 7.86 12.39 -8.27
C CYS A 62 6.48 12.86 -7.77
N GLY A 63 6.35 13.26 -6.50
CA GLY A 63 5.12 13.82 -5.93
C GLY A 63 4.04 12.79 -5.59
N TYR A 64 4.39 11.50 -5.46
CA TYR A 64 3.41 10.45 -5.11
C TYR A 64 2.99 10.45 -3.64
N LYS A 65 3.69 11.18 -2.78
CA LYS A 65 3.36 11.29 -1.36
C LYS A 65 1.89 11.67 -1.13
N ASP A 66 1.44 12.75 -1.75
CA ASP A 66 0.08 13.25 -1.55
C ASP A 66 -0.96 12.30 -2.14
N ILE A 67 -0.65 11.64 -3.25
CA ILE A 67 -1.50 10.65 -3.91
C ILE A 67 -1.71 9.43 -2.99
N LEU A 68 -0.62 8.87 -2.46
CA LEU A 68 -0.64 7.65 -1.64
C LEU A 68 -1.04 7.91 -0.18
N ASN A 69 -1.13 9.17 0.22
CA ASN A 69 -1.64 9.60 1.52
C ASN A 69 -3.13 10.02 1.47
N ALA A 70 -3.72 10.08 0.28
CA ALA A 70 -5.13 10.43 0.09
C ALA A 70 -6.07 9.24 0.39
N ASN A 71 -7.38 9.53 0.47
CA ASN A 71 -8.41 8.50 0.72
C ASN A 71 -8.69 7.58 -0.48
N GLN A 72 -8.01 7.77 -1.61
CA GLN A 72 -8.17 6.89 -2.76
C GLN A 72 -7.49 5.55 -2.49
N VAL A 73 -8.14 4.46 -2.92
CA VAL A 73 -7.66 3.10 -2.69
C VAL A 73 -6.63 2.70 -3.75
N PHE A 74 -5.49 2.18 -3.28
CA PHE A 74 -4.42 1.66 -4.13
C PHE A 74 -3.90 0.31 -3.63
N THR A 75 -3.21 -0.40 -4.51
CA THR A 75 -2.29 -1.46 -4.15
C THR A 75 -0.91 -1.09 -4.65
N VAL A 76 0.08 -1.14 -3.78
CA VAL A 76 1.47 -0.84 -4.11
C VAL A 76 2.30 -2.10 -3.97
N TRP A 77 3.04 -2.47 -5.02
CA TRP A 77 4.11 -3.46 -5.01
C TRP A 77 5.45 -2.72 -4.94
N ALA A 78 5.93 -2.51 -3.72
CA ALA A 78 7.14 -1.75 -3.46
C ALA A 78 8.39 -2.61 -3.70
N PRO A 79 9.21 -2.33 -4.73
CA PRO A 79 10.41 -3.09 -5.01
C PRO A 79 11.52 -2.76 -4.01
N GLU A 80 12.24 -3.79 -3.59
CA GLU A 80 13.52 -3.62 -2.92
C GLU A 80 14.57 -3.21 -3.96
N ILE A 81 15.05 -1.99 -3.87
CA ILE A 81 16.08 -1.41 -4.73
C ILE A 81 17.18 -0.80 -3.88
N THR A 82 18.35 -0.63 -4.43
CA THR A 82 19.48 0.00 -3.74
C THR A 82 19.36 1.53 -3.71
N ASP A 83 20.04 2.15 -2.77
CA ASP A 83 20.15 3.61 -2.72
C ASP A 83 20.79 4.22 -3.97
N ALA A 84 21.75 3.50 -4.56
CA ALA A 84 22.44 3.93 -5.78
C ALA A 84 21.48 3.93 -6.98
N GLU A 85 20.69 2.88 -7.16
CA GLU A 85 19.66 2.79 -8.21
C GLU A 85 18.60 3.89 -8.06
N ALA A 86 18.11 4.08 -6.83
CA ALA A 86 17.14 5.14 -6.56
C ALA A 86 17.70 6.52 -6.90
N GLN A 87 18.96 6.78 -6.56
CA GLN A 87 19.61 8.06 -6.85
C GLN A 87 19.81 8.28 -8.36
N GLU A 88 20.26 7.25 -9.09
CA GLU A 88 20.43 7.31 -10.53
C GLU A 88 19.11 7.63 -11.24
N TRP A 89 18.02 7.02 -10.84
CA TRP A 89 16.69 7.27 -11.41
C TRP A 89 16.20 8.70 -11.11
N ILE A 90 16.39 9.17 -9.89
CA ILE A 90 16.02 10.53 -9.50
C ILE A 90 16.82 11.57 -10.30
N ASP A 91 18.12 11.34 -10.48
CA ASP A 91 18.99 12.27 -11.22
C ASP A 91 18.68 12.26 -12.72
N THR A 92 18.36 11.09 -13.28
CA THR A 92 17.91 10.97 -14.67
C THR A 92 16.60 11.73 -14.88
N TYR A 93 15.61 11.54 -14.00
CA TYR A 93 14.33 12.25 -14.05
C TYR A 93 14.52 13.78 -13.99
N LYS A 94 15.34 14.26 -13.05
CA LYS A 94 15.64 15.69 -12.91
C LYS A 94 16.31 16.25 -14.18
N ARG A 95 17.24 15.50 -14.78
CA ARG A 95 17.92 15.88 -16.01
C ARG A 95 16.93 15.95 -17.18
N GLU A 96 16.12 14.92 -17.39
CA GLU A 96 15.11 14.87 -18.45
C GLU A 96 14.12 16.04 -18.33
N LYS A 97 13.64 16.29 -17.10
CA LYS A 97 12.74 17.41 -16.81
C LYS A 97 13.39 18.76 -17.09
N SER A 98 14.63 18.97 -16.70
CA SER A 98 15.37 20.21 -16.91
C SER A 98 15.62 20.51 -18.40
N GLN A 99 15.70 19.48 -19.22
CA GLN A 99 15.92 19.56 -20.67
C GLN A 99 14.61 19.72 -21.45
N GLY A 100 13.46 19.64 -20.79
CA GLY A 100 12.15 19.70 -21.43
C GLY A 100 11.86 18.53 -22.38
N ILE A 101 12.59 17.41 -22.20
CA ILE A 101 12.47 16.21 -23.05
C ILE A 101 11.17 15.45 -22.74
N ILE A 102 10.67 15.57 -21.51
CA ILE A 102 9.51 14.82 -21.04
C ILE A 102 8.46 15.74 -20.41
N ASP A 103 7.20 15.38 -20.61
CA ASP A 103 6.15 15.78 -19.68
C ASP A 103 6.21 14.86 -18.46
N ASP A 104 5.79 15.36 -17.29
CA ASP A 104 5.88 14.64 -16.02
C ASP A 104 5.20 13.27 -16.06
N ASP A 105 4.13 13.12 -16.84
CA ASP A 105 3.33 11.87 -16.91
C ASP A 105 4.00 10.74 -17.70
N ASN A 106 4.84 11.08 -18.67
CA ASN A 106 5.44 10.12 -19.61
C ASN A 106 6.92 9.87 -19.36
N SER A 107 7.49 10.41 -18.27
CA SER A 107 8.88 10.11 -17.92
C SER A 107 9.08 8.62 -17.66
N THR A 108 10.26 8.11 -17.96
CA THR A 108 10.64 6.71 -17.70
C THR A 108 10.42 6.37 -16.23
N LEU A 109 10.77 7.28 -15.33
CA LEU A 109 10.60 7.08 -13.88
C LEU A 109 9.12 7.02 -13.49
N ASN A 110 8.27 7.92 -14.01
CA ASN A 110 6.84 7.87 -13.73
C ASN A 110 6.17 6.61 -14.29
N GLN A 111 6.58 6.15 -15.46
CA GLN A 111 6.11 4.88 -16.02
C GLN A 111 6.52 3.70 -15.15
N PHE A 112 7.75 3.70 -14.63
CA PHE A 112 8.23 2.71 -13.68
C PHE A 112 7.40 2.72 -12.39
N ILE A 113 7.22 3.87 -11.76
CA ILE A 113 6.40 4.01 -10.53
C ILE A 113 4.97 3.50 -10.78
N LYS A 114 4.33 3.98 -11.85
CA LYS A 114 2.96 3.59 -12.22
C LYS A 114 2.83 2.09 -12.54
N ASN A 115 3.92 1.42 -12.91
CA ASN A 115 3.95 -0.02 -13.11
C ASN A 115 3.92 -0.84 -11.81
N HIS A 116 4.12 -0.18 -10.67
CA HIS A 116 4.12 -0.79 -9.34
C HIS A 116 2.89 -0.39 -8.52
N ILE A 117 1.93 0.32 -9.11
CA ILE A 117 0.72 0.79 -8.43
C ILE A 117 -0.52 0.37 -9.22
N ALA A 118 -1.49 -0.25 -8.56
CA ALA A 118 -2.84 -0.44 -9.07
C ALA A 118 -3.82 0.48 -8.34
N MET A 119 -4.84 0.97 -9.06
CA MET A 119 -5.83 1.94 -8.55
C MET A 119 -7.05 1.25 -7.90
N TYR A 120 -6.83 0.12 -7.25
CA TYR A 120 -7.84 -0.65 -6.51
C TYR A 120 -7.16 -1.55 -5.50
N ASN A 121 -7.94 -2.14 -4.59
CA ASN A 121 -7.44 -3.07 -3.59
C ASN A 121 -7.32 -4.48 -4.18
N GLN A 122 -6.10 -4.96 -4.36
CA GLN A 122 -5.79 -6.32 -4.78
C GLN A 122 -5.31 -7.13 -3.58
N GLN A 123 -6.08 -8.15 -3.20
CA GLN A 123 -5.67 -9.09 -2.17
C GLN A 123 -5.05 -10.33 -2.81
N VAL A 124 -3.86 -10.71 -2.37
CA VAL A 124 -3.09 -11.83 -2.93
C VAL A 124 -3.30 -13.14 -2.18
N SER A 125 -3.72 -13.06 -0.91
CA SER A 125 -3.79 -14.22 0.00
C SER A 125 -4.71 -15.37 -0.42
N SER A 126 -5.57 -15.16 -1.41
CA SER A 126 -6.58 -16.13 -1.86
C SER A 126 -6.46 -16.55 -3.33
N LEU A 127 -5.38 -16.17 -4.01
CA LEU A 127 -5.26 -16.44 -5.44
C LEU A 127 -4.98 -17.94 -5.68
N THR A 128 -5.96 -18.61 -6.24
CA THR A 128 -5.85 -20.02 -6.72
C THR A 128 -5.64 -20.10 -8.23
N LYS A 129 -5.71 -18.96 -8.93
CA LYS A 129 -5.57 -18.83 -10.37
C LYS A 129 -4.75 -17.60 -10.71
N ASP A 130 -4.16 -17.61 -11.89
CA ASP A 130 -3.53 -16.42 -12.45
C ASP A 130 -4.54 -15.30 -12.61
N GLU A 131 -4.19 -14.13 -12.11
CA GLU A 131 -4.98 -12.92 -12.27
C GLU A 131 -4.22 -11.87 -13.07
N THR A 132 -4.97 -11.09 -13.84
CA THR A 132 -4.42 -9.95 -14.57
C THR A 132 -4.69 -8.68 -13.79
N VAL A 133 -3.65 -8.01 -13.36
CA VAL A 133 -3.71 -6.76 -12.63
C VAL A 133 -3.45 -5.60 -13.58
N LYS A 134 -4.37 -4.63 -13.63
CA LYS A 134 -4.18 -3.40 -14.40
C LYS A 134 -3.44 -2.37 -13.55
N MET A 135 -2.24 -2.02 -13.98
CA MET A 135 -1.39 -1.05 -13.31
C MET A 135 -1.77 0.39 -13.67
N MET A 136 -1.32 1.35 -12.88
CA MET A 136 -1.62 2.78 -13.05
C MET A 136 -1.10 3.36 -14.37
N ASN A 137 -0.02 2.78 -14.96
CA ASN A 137 0.46 3.12 -16.29
C ASN A 137 -0.39 2.51 -17.43
N GLY A 138 -1.50 1.83 -17.11
CA GLY A 138 -2.38 1.16 -18.06
C GLY A 138 -1.88 -0.21 -18.55
N LYS A 139 -0.67 -0.61 -18.18
CA LYS A 139 -0.13 -1.95 -18.48
C LYS A 139 -0.84 -3.02 -17.66
N ARG A 140 -0.71 -4.25 -18.10
CA ARG A 140 -1.27 -5.41 -17.40
C ARG A 140 -0.13 -6.32 -16.99
N LEU A 141 -0.08 -6.66 -15.72
CA LEU A 141 0.84 -7.65 -15.17
C LEU A 141 0.05 -8.89 -14.76
N THR A 142 0.67 -10.05 -14.85
CA THR A 142 0.09 -11.30 -14.36
C THR A 142 0.50 -11.50 -12.90
N LEU A 143 -0.45 -11.86 -12.07
CA LEU A 143 -0.22 -12.24 -10.68
C LEU A 143 -0.49 -13.73 -10.54
N THR A 144 0.54 -14.52 -10.26
CA THR A 144 0.51 -15.97 -10.11
C THR A 144 0.96 -16.33 -8.70
N GLY A 145 0.03 -16.66 -7.82
CA GLY A 145 0.34 -16.86 -6.41
C GLY A 145 0.99 -15.60 -5.80
N SER A 146 2.24 -15.72 -5.36
CA SER A 146 3.03 -14.60 -4.81
C SER A 146 3.98 -13.95 -5.83
N MET A 147 3.86 -14.27 -7.10
CA MET A 147 4.78 -13.82 -8.15
C MET A 147 4.09 -12.81 -9.07
N LEU A 148 4.71 -11.66 -9.26
CA LEU A 148 4.25 -10.62 -10.18
C LEU A 148 4.98 -10.77 -11.51
N ASN A 149 4.21 -10.89 -12.61
CA ASN A 149 4.66 -11.01 -13.99
C ASN A 149 5.62 -12.19 -14.28
N GLY A 150 5.65 -13.20 -13.41
CA GLY A 150 6.58 -14.33 -13.52
C GLY A 150 8.06 -13.97 -13.28
N GLU A 151 8.34 -12.79 -12.76
CA GLU A 151 9.69 -12.23 -12.62
C GLU A 151 10.05 -11.92 -11.17
N VAL A 152 9.12 -11.34 -10.42
CA VAL A 152 9.37 -10.75 -9.10
C VAL A 152 8.52 -11.44 -8.05
N ASN A 153 9.13 -11.83 -6.94
CA ASN A 153 8.44 -12.47 -5.85
C ASN A 153 8.03 -11.46 -4.78
N MET A 154 6.86 -11.69 -4.18
CA MET A 154 6.48 -10.96 -2.98
C MET A 154 7.31 -11.41 -1.79
N VAL A 155 7.77 -10.45 -1.01
CA VAL A 155 8.56 -10.66 0.21
C VAL A 155 7.65 -10.49 1.42
N GLY A 156 7.41 -11.58 2.13
CA GLY A 156 6.54 -11.57 3.31
C GLY A 156 5.05 -11.46 2.97
N ASN A 157 4.28 -10.97 3.93
CA ASN A 157 2.85 -10.79 3.80
C ASN A 157 2.52 -9.35 3.36
N GLY A 158 1.35 -9.18 2.72
CA GLY A 158 0.82 -7.86 2.44
C GLY A 158 0.50 -7.09 3.73
N VAL A 159 0.74 -5.79 3.71
CA VAL A 159 0.47 -4.86 4.80
C VAL A 159 -0.81 -4.09 4.50
N PRO A 160 -1.90 -4.32 5.23
CA PRO A 160 -3.12 -3.56 5.06
C PRO A 160 -2.90 -2.11 5.56
N SER A 161 -3.45 -1.18 4.79
CA SER A 161 -3.43 0.25 5.07
C SER A 161 -4.86 0.80 5.01
N SER A 162 -5.12 1.95 5.62
CA SER A 162 -6.45 2.58 5.60
C SER A 162 -6.96 2.87 4.19
N ASN A 163 -6.05 3.05 3.24
CA ASN A 163 -6.33 3.34 1.83
C ASN A 163 -5.74 2.30 0.87
N GLY A 164 -5.57 1.03 1.27
CA GLY A 164 -5.20 -0.05 0.36
C GLY A 164 -4.27 -1.11 0.91
N MET A 165 -3.49 -1.73 0.02
CA MET A 165 -2.57 -2.82 0.35
C MET A 165 -1.15 -2.48 -0.12
N LEU A 166 -0.19 -2.76 0.75
CA LEU A 166 1.24 -2.68 0.45
C LEU A 166 1.82 -4.10 0.39
N TYR A 167 2.45 -4.44 -0.71
CA TYR A 167 3.27 -5.64 -0.88
C TYR A 167 4.71 -5.23 -1.14
N LYS A 168 5.66 -5.93 -0.54
CA LYS A 168 7.06 -5.83 -0.92
C LYS A 168 7.37 -6.85 -1.99
N VAL A 169 8.26 -6.50 -2.91
CA VAL A 169 8.76 -7.42 -3.95
C VAL A 169 10.28 -7.38 -4.01
N ASP A 170 10.89 -8.50 -4.36
CA ASP A 170 12.34 -8.72 -4.35
C ASP A 170 13.10 -7.97 -5.46
N GLY A 171 12.39 -7.21 -6.27
CA GLY A 171 12.96 -6.38 -7.32
C GLY A 171 11.89 -5.66 -8.13
N PRO A 172 12.31 -4.82 -9.08
CA PRO A 172 11.39 -4.10 -9.95
C PRO A 172 10.76 -5.02 -11.00
N ALA A 173 9.42 -4.93 -11.12
CA ALA A 173 8.70 -5.59 -12.20
C ALA A 173 8.91 -4.85 -13.52
N THR A 174 9.34 -5.57 -14.56
CA THR A 174 9.51 -5.01 -15.88
C THR A 174 8.17 -4.73 -16.55
N PHE A 175 8.14 -3.79 -17.47
CA PHE A 175 7.02 -3.56 -18.37
C PHE A 175 7.51 -3.39 -19.80
N PHE A 176 6.70 -3.86 -20.75
CA PHE A 176 7.03 -3.70 -22.16
C PHE A 176 6.51 -2.35 -22.65
N PRO A 177 7.40 -1.47 -23.14
CA PRO A 177 6.97 -0.21 -23.73
C PRO A 177 6.15 -0.50 -25.00
N ASN A 178 5.11 0.30 -25.21
CA ASN A 178 4.40 0.27 -26.49
C ASN A 178 5.23 0.94 -27.59
N ILE A 179 4.78 0.87 -28.84
CA ILE A 179 5.51 1.40 -30.00
C ILE A 179 5.82 2.89 -29.83
N TRP A 180 4.89 3.68 -29.29
CA TRP A 180 5.09 5.12 -29.08
C TRP A 180 6.08 5.41 -27.95
N GLU A 181 6.01 4.67 -26.87
CA GLU A 181 6.98 4.77 -25.79
C GLU A 181 8.39 4.40 -26.28
N ARG A 182 8.47 3.35 -27.11
CA ARG A 182 9.75 2.89 -27.69
C ARG A 182 10.38 3.94 -28.63
N LEU A 183 9.57 4.58 -29.47
CA LEU A 183 10.04 5.63 -30.39
C LEU A 183 10.49 6.92 -29.70
N ARG A 184 10.14 7.10 -28.43
CA ARG A 184 10.58 8.25 -27.63
C ARG A 184 11.82 7.96 -26.78
N MET A 185 12.20 6.69 -26.65
CA MET A 185 13.37 6.26 -25.88
C MET A 185 14.66 6.22 -26.72
N ASP A 186 14.55 6.30 -28.06
CA ASP A 186 15.65 6.38 -29.02
C ASP A 186 15.96 7.86 -29.38
#